data_78128033c25b0830f700197fc23d8732
#
_entry.id   78128033c25b0830f700197fc23d8732
#
_cell.length_a   1.000
_cell.length_b   1.000
_cell.length_c   1.000
_cell.angle_alpha   90.00
_cell.angle_beta   90.00
_cell.angle_gamma   90.00
#
_symmetry.space_group_name_H-M   'P 1'
#
loop_
_entity.id
_entity.type
_entity.pdbx_description
1 polymer ?
#
loop_
_entity_poly.entity_id
_entity_poly.type
_entity_poly.pdbx_seq_one_letter_code
_entity_poly.pdbx_strand_id
1 'polypeptide(L)'
;MNPAEKVQTSVYWYWISGDISEEGVKKDLYSMKEAGINRAFIGNIGLEGIHTPYKTVPFYTEEWWKILHAALKTATELGIEIGIFNSPGWSQSGGPWVKPEQAMRYLASVKAEVSGGKQVEVVLAKPDKDFQDVRV
;
A
#
# COMPACT_ATOMS: atom_id res chain seq x y z
N MET A 1 -19.05 16.19 -27.58
CA MET A 1 -17.70 16.84 -27.64
C MET A 1 -16.70 15.79 -27.22
N ASN A 2 -15.80 15.33 -28.09
CA ASN A 2 -14.77 14.36 -27.69
C ASN A 2 -13.60 15.12 -27.06
N PRO A 3 -13.19 14.80 -25.83
CA PRO A 3 -12.01 15.42 -25.25
C PRO A 3 -10.76 15.09 -26.07
N ALA A 4 -9.76 15.97 -26.01
CA ALA A 4 -8.50 15.70 -26.68
C ALA A 4 -7.85 14.43 -26.08
N GLU A 5 -7.10 13.69 -26.89
CA GLU A 5 -6.44 12.43 -26.51
C GLU A 5 -5.54 12.56 -25.25
N LYS A 6 -5.05 13.77 -25.01
CA LYS A 6 -4.27 14.09 -23.78
C LYS A 6 -5.11 14.19 -22.50
N VAL A 7 -6.44 14.33 -22.63
CA VAL A 7 -7.36 14.41 -21.50
C VAL A 7 -7.85 12.99 -21.21
N GLN A 8 -7.21 12.33 -20.28
CA GLN A 8 -7.51 10.94 -19.91
C GLN A 8 -8.26 10.87 -18.60
N THR A 9 -9.32 10.05 -18.58
CA THR A 9 -10.00 9.69 -17.36
C THR A 9 -9.19 8.63 -16.64
N SER A 10 -8.80 8.91 -15.39
CA SER A 10 -8.00 8.00 -14.57
C SER A 10 -8.79 7.57 -13.34
N VAL A 11 -8.59 6.32 -12.92
CA VAL A 11 -9.24 5.76 -11.73
C VAL A 11 -8.22 5.07 -10.84
N TYR A 12 -8.48 5.06 -9.53
CA TYR A 12 -7.82 4.12 -8.64
C TYR A 12 -8.51 2.75 -8.78
N TRP A 13 -7.70 1.73 -8.96
CA TRP A 13 -8.15 0.34 -9.08
C TRP A 13 -7.61 -0.46 -7.91
N TYR A 14 -8.39 -0.50 -6.84
CA TYR A 14 -7.99 -1.14 -5.61
C TYR A 14 -8.17 -2.66 -5.66
N TRP A 15 -7.09 -3.37 -5.47
CA TRP A 15 -7.06 -4.81 -5.25
C TRP A 15 -7.08 -5.06 -3.74
N ILE A 16 -8.29 -5.22 -3.22
CA ILE A 16 -8.57 -5.23 -1.78
C ILE A 16 -8.32 -6.63 -1.20
N SER A 17 -7.47 -6.72 -0.17
CA SER A 17 -7.24 -7.93 0.64
C SER A 17 -6.92 -9.20 -0.16
N GLY A 18 -6.39 -9.06 -1.38
CA GLY A 18 -6.11 -10.20 -2.26
C GLY A 18 -7.34 -10.85 -2.88
N ASP A 19 -8.50 -10.20 -2.84
CA ASP A 19 -9.72 -10.65 -3.53
C ASP A 19 -9.65 -10.29 -5.01
N ILE A 20 -8.81 -10.99 -5.73
CA ILE A 20 -8.54 -10.81 -7.15
C ILE A 20 -8.55 -12.14 -7.89
N SER A 21 -8.91 -12.09 -9.16
CA SER A 21 -8.82 -13.24 -10.06
C SER A 21 -8.48 -12.80 -11.48
N GLU A 22 -7.95 -13.72 -12.28
CA GLU A 22 -7.64 -13.43 -13.69
C GLU A 22 -8.90 -13.04 -14.48
N GLU A 23 -10.03 -13.69 -14.22
CA GLU A 23 -11.30 -13.35 -14.84
C GLU A 23 -11.81 -11.98 -14.39
N GLY A 24 -11.71 -11.68 -13.08
CA GLY A 24 -12.14 -10.41 -12.50
C GLY A 24 -11.39 -9.22 -13.09
N VAL A 25 -10.06 -9.27 -13.13
CA VAL A 25 -9.27 -8.17 -13.67
C VAL A 25 -9.52 -7.90 -15.15
N LYS A 26 -9.81 -8.95 -15.93
CA LYS A 26 -10.22 -8.80 -17.32
C LYS A 26 -11.58 -8.11 -17.45
N LYS A 27 -12.58 -8.56 -16.67
CA LYS A 27 -13.92 -7.94 -16.66
C LYS A 27 -13.86 -6.47 -16.27
N ASP A 28 -13.09 -6.14 -15.24
CA ASP A 28 -12.90 -4.75 -14.79
C ASP A 28 -12.35 -3.89 -15.93
N LEU A 29 -11.30 -4.35 -16.61
CA LEU A 29 -10.68 -3.60 -17.69
C LEU A 29 -11.62 -3.43 -18.90
N TYR A 30 -12.39 -4.43 -19.25
CA TYR A 30 -13.42 -4.29 -20.30
C TYR A 30 -14.46 -3.24 -19.89
N SER A 31 -14.95 -3.28 -18.64
CA SER A 31 -15.90 -2.28 -18.13
C SER A 31 -15.30 -0.89 -18.10
N MET A 32 -14.03 -0.75 -17.70
CA MET A 32 -13.31 0.54 -17.76
C MET A 32 -13.25 1.06 -19.19
N LYS A 33 -12.95 0.19 -20.17
CA LYS A 33 -12.91 0.59 -21.58
C LYS A 33 -14.27 1.07 -22.09
N GLU A 34 -15.34 0.36 -21.76
CA GLU A 34 -16.72 0.75 -22.11
C GLU A 34 -17.12 2.10 -21.47
N ALA A 35 -16.66 2.35 -20.25
CA ALA A 35 -16.89 3.60 -19.53
C ALA A 35 -16.00 4.77 -20.01
N GLY A 36 -15.11 4.54 -20.96
CA GLY A 36 -14.20 5.59 -21.47
C GLY A 36 -13.02 5.90 -20.54
N ILE A 37 -12.67 4.98 -19.62
CA ILE A 37 -11.53 5.10 -18.75
C ILE A 37 -10.27 4.66 -19.50
N ASN A 38 -9.24 5.52 -19.50
CA ASN A 38 -8.01 5.31 -20.27
C ASN A 38 -6.81 4.95 -19.39
N ARG A 39 -6.93 5.13 -18.07
CA ARG A 39 -5.85 4.89 -17.14
C ARG A 39 -6.38 4.34 -15.82
N ALA A 40 -5.73 3.30 -15.28
CA ALA A 40 -6.04 2.75 -13.97
C ALA A 40 -4.78 2.61 -13.12
N PHE A 41 -4.89 2.92 -11.83
CA PHE A 41 -3.79 2.80 -10.88
C PHE A 41 -4.09 1.65 -9.91
N ILE A 42 -3.35 0.55 -10.06
CA ILE A 42 -3.46 -0.61 -9.15
C ILE A 42 -2.92 -0.22 -7.78
N GLY A 43 -3.77 -0.32 -6.77
CA GLY A 43 -3.41 -0.20 -5.36
C GLY A 43 -3.71 -1.49 -4.62
N ASN A 44 -2.68 -2.16 -4.13
CA ASN A 44 -2.86 -3.37 -3.32
C ASN A 44 -3.11 -2.97 -1.88
N ILE A 45 -4.36 -3.02 -1.44
CA ILE A 45 -4.81 -2.52 -0.14
C ILE A 45 -5.28 -3.68 0.72
N GLY A 46 -4.61 -3.89 1.88
CA GLY A 46 -5.11 -4.77 2.93
C GLY A 46 -6.10 -4.02 3.82
N LEU A 47 -7.26 -4.61 4.05
CA LEU A 47 -8.23 -4.12 5.01
C LEU A 47 -8.49 -5.19 6.06
N GLU A 48 -8.29 -4.84 7.33
CA GLU A 48 -8.60 -5.73 8.45
C GLU A 48 -10.11 -5.99 8.55
N GLY A 49 -10.48 -7.21 8.93
CA GLY A 49 -11.89 -7.58 9.17
C GLY A 49 -12.73 -7.77 7.91
N ILE A 50 -12.19 -7.60 6.73
CA ILE A 50 -12.88 -7.95 5.49
C ILE A 50 -12.60 -9.41 5.17
N HIS A 51 -13.65 -10.21 5.29
CA HIS A 51 -13.65 -11.62 4.88
C HIS A 51 -14.43 -11.75 3.59
N THR A 52 -13.74 -12.12 2.52
CA THR A 52 -14.40 -12.45 1.25
C THR A 52 -14.74 -13.94 1.24
N PRO A 53 -15.85 -14.36 0.61
CA PRO A 53 -16.16 -15.77 0.43
C PRO A 53 -15.23 -16.47 -0.58
N TYR A 54 -14.37 -15.69 -1.25
CA TYR A 54 -13.46 -16.19 -2.25
C TYR A 54 -12.08 -16.47 -1.68
N LYS A 55 -11.31 -17.29 -2.39
CA LYS A 55 -9.92 -17.55 -2.04
C LYS A 55 -9.11 -16.26 -2.24
N THR A 56 -8.49 -15.79 -1.17
CA THR A 56 -7.57 -14.66 -1.26
C THR A 56 -6.26 -15.07 -1.93
N VAL A 57 -5.72 -14.18 -2.76
CA VAL A 57 -4.42 -14.35 -3.43
C VAL A 57 -3.38 -13.53 -2.66
N PRO A 58 -2.47 -14.18 -1.92
CA PRO A 58 -1.45 -13.46 -1.19
C PRO A 58 -0.53 -12.69 -2.13
N PHE A 59 -0.10 -11.53 -1.65
CA PHE A 59 0.77 -10.63 -2.37
C PHE A 59 2.12 -11.28 -2.72
N TYR A 60 2.66 -11.01 -3.91
CA TYR A 60 3.91 -11.55 -4.44
C TYR A 60 3.98 -13.08 -4.63
N THR A 61 2.85 -13.80 -4.58
CA THR A 61 2.81 -15.20 -4.97
C THR A 61 2.82 -15.38 -6.49
N GLU A 62 3.14 -16.58 -6.96
CA GLU A 62 3.06 -16.92 -8.40
C GLU A 62 1.65 -16.66 -8.98
N GLU A 63 0.61 -16.92 -8.19
CA GLU A 63 -0.78 -16.66 -8.59
C GLU A 63 -1.02 -15.15 -8.74
N TRP A 64 -0.51 -14.34 -7.83
CA TRP A 64 -0.59 -12.88 -7.92
C TRP A 64 0.12 -12.35 -9.17
N TRP A 65 1.31 -12.84 -9.46
CA TRP A 65 2.05 -12.45 -10.66
C TRP A 65 1.34 -12.82 -11.95
N LYS A 66 0.69 -14.00 -12.00
CA LYS A 66 -0.13 -14.40 -13.16
C LYS A 66 -1.30 -13.45 -13.38
N ILE A 67 -2.00 -13.06 -12.31
CA ILE A 67 -3.13 -12.13 -12.39
C ILE A 67 -2.64 -10.75 -12.86
N LEU A 68 -1.53 -10.25 -12.30
CA LEU A 68 -0.95 -8.99 -12.75
C LEU A 68 -0.56 -9.04 -14.23
N HIS A 69 0.07 -10.12 -14.68
CA HIS A 69 0.42 -10.30 -16.08
C HIS A 69 -0.82 -10.30 -16.99
N ALA A 70 -1.89 -10.97 -16.58
CA ALA A 70 -3.17 -10.98 -17.31
C ALA A 70 -3.78 -9.57 -17.39
N ALA A 71 -3.73 -8.81 -16.28
CA ALA A 71 -4.20 -7.43 -16.24
C ALA A 71 -3.40 -6.54 -17.20
N LEU A 72 -2.07 -6.58 -17.14
CA LEU A 72 -1.21 -5.77 -18.01
C LEU A 72 -1.39 -6.12 -19.49
N LYS A 73 -1.49 -7.40 -19.83
CA LYS A 73 -1.75 -7.86 -21.19
C LYS A 73 -3.09 -7.34 -21.72
N THR A 74 -4.16 -7.53 -20.95
CA THR A 74 -5.51 -7.08 -21.34
C THR A 74 -5.57 -5.55 -21.43
N ALA A 75 -4.94 -4.83 -20.52
CA ALA A 75 -4.87 -3.37 -20.57
C ALA A 75 -4.16 -2.88 -21.84
N THR A 76 -3.06 -3.54 -22.23
CA THR A 76 -2.34 -3.24 -23.48
C THR A 76 -3.24 -3.47 -24.71
N GLU A 77 -3.97 -4.58 -24.76
CA GLU A 77 -4.91 -4.89 -25.86
C GLU A 77 -6.04 -3.86 -25.96
N LEU A 78 -6.48 -3.30 -24.83
CA LEU A 78 -7.56 -2.32 -24.75
C LEU A 78 -7.06 -0.87 -24.88
N GLY A 79 -5.76 -0.62 -24.86
CA GLY A 79 -5.18 0.71 -24.85
C GLY A 79 -5.45 1.48 -23.56
N ILE A 80 -5.43 0.79 -22.41
CA ILE A 80 -5.56 1.36 -21.06
C ILE A 80 -4.17 1.43 -20.44
N GLU A 81 -3.76 2.61 -19.98
CA GLU A 81 -2.51 2.76 -19.25
C GLU A 81 -2.65 2.23 -17.81
N ILE A 82 -1.66 1.48 -17.35
CA ILE A 82 -1.63 0.97 -15.98
C ILE A 82 -0.50 1.63 -15.19
N GLY A 83 -0.86 2.25 -14.08
CA GLY A 83 0.05 2.61 -13.01
C GLY A 83 -0.06 1.62 -11.85
N ILE A 84 0.98 1.50 -11.06
CA ILE A 84 0.99 0.66 -9.85
C ILE A 84 1.55 1.49 -8.72
N PHE A 85 0.91 1.45 -7.56
CA PHE A 85 1.47 2.04 -6.34
C PHE A 85 2.77 1.32 -6.00
N ASN A 86 3.80 2.09 -5.65
CA ASN A 86 5.13 1.55 -5.40
C ASN A 86 5.25 0.74 -4.09
N SER A 87 4.19 0.65 -3.31
CA SER A 87 4.07 -0.25 -2.17
C SER A 87 2.61 -0.66 -1.94
N PRO A 88 2.35 -1.80 -1.32
CA PRO A 88 1.01 -2.16 -0.88
C PRO A 88 0.60 -1.36 0.35
N GLY A 89 -0.70 -1.16 0.50
CA GLY A 89 -1.29 -0.35 1.54
C GLY A 89 -1.43 1.13 1.19
N TRP A 90 -1.88 1.90 2.16
CA TRP A 90 -2.12 3.33 2.01
C TRP A 90 -0.86 4.19 2.11
N SER A 91 0.23 3.62 2.61
CA SER A 91 1.52 4.28 2.76
C SER A 91 2.56 3.68 1.83
N GLN A 92 3.31 4.52 1.16
CA GLN A 92 4.38 4.09 0.25
C GLN A 92 5.67 3.69 0.98
N SER A 93 5.69 3.73 2.30
CA SER A 93 6.84 3.42 3.15
C SER A 93 6.59 2.25 4.10
N GLY A 94 5.49 1.53 3.97
CA GLY A 94 5.11 0.40 4.81
C GLY A 94 5.13 -0.95 4.10
N GLY A 95 4.91 -2.00 4.86
CA GLY A 95 4.78 -3.37 4.37
C GLY A 95 5.48 -4.38 5.28
N PRO A 96 5.10 -5.67 5.22
CA PRO A 96 5.66 -6.71 6.11
C PRO A 96 7.14 -7.01 5.89
N TRP A 97 7.70 -6.57 4.77
CA TRP A 97 9.13 -6.71 4.43
C TRP A 97 9.97 -5.49 4.85
N VAL A 98 9.34 -4.42 5.33
CA VAL A 98 10.08 -3.24 5.79
C VAL A 98 10.67 -3.53 7.16
N LYS A 99 12.00 -3.50 7.23
CA LYS A 99 12.73 -3.71 8.48
C LYS A 99 12.73 -2.42 9.32
N PRO A 100 12.92 -2.50 10.65
CA PRO A 100 12.96 -1.32 11.53
C PRO A 100 13.95 -0.24 11.06
N GLU A 101 15.09 -0.64 10.49
CA GLU A 101 16.11 0.29 9.97
C GLU A 101 15.65 1.07 8.74
N GLN A 102 14.67 0.53 8.02
CA GLN A 102 14.12 1.10 6.77
C GLN A 102 12.80 1.82 7.01
N ALA A 103 12.18 1.60 8.19
CA ALA A 103 10.88 2.17 8.52
C ALA A 103 10.95 3.69 8.74
N MET A 104 9.81 4.32 8.54
CA MET A 104 9.61 5.72 8.90
C MET A 104 9.84 5.92 10.40
N ARG A 105 10.51 7.00 10.77
CA ARG A 105 10.87 7.31 12.16
C ARG A 105 10.12 8.53 12.66
N TYR A 106 9.90 8.57 13.95
CA TYR A 106 9.33 9.71 14.66
C TYR A 106 10.14 9.98 15.94
N LEU A 107 10.03 11.20 16.46
CA LEU A 107 10.64 11.55 17.73
C LEU A 107 9.75 11.09 18.87
N ALA A 108 10.34 10.32 19.78
CA ALA A 108 9.72 9.93 21.04
C ALA A 108 10.50 10.52 22.22
N SER A 109 9.84 10.77 23.32
CA SER A 109 10.46 11.26 24.53
C SER A 109 9.93 10.55 25.77
N VAL A 110 10.76 10.45 26.78
CA VAL A 110 10.40 9.98 28.11
C VAL A 110 10.74 11.09 29.11
N LYS A 111 9.87 11.28 30.08
CA LYS A 111 10.06 12.25 31.17
C LYS A 111 10.19 11.52 32.49
N ALA A 112 11.10 11.97 33.31
CA ALA A 112 11.16 11.62 34.73
C ALA A 112 11.07 12.88 35.56
N GLU A 113 10.14 12.92 36.49
CA GLU A 113 9.99 14.03 37.42
C GLU A 113 10.73 13.70 38.73
N VAL A 114 11.61 14.59 39.15
CA VAL A 114 12.34 14.48 40.39
C VAL A 114 12.02 15.68 41.29
N SER A 115 11.77 15.44 42.55
CA SER A 115 11.49 16.48 43.52
C SER A 115 12.57 16.51 44.64
N GLY A 116 12.95 17.73 45.07
CA GLY A 116 13.83 17.95 46.21
C GLY A 116 15.23 18.42 45.83
N GLY A 117 15.93 19.05 46.78
CA GLY A 117 17.26 19.64 46.62
C GLY A 117 18.42 18.67 46.86
N LYS A 118 18.28 17.38 46.60
CA LYS A 118 19.34 16.37 46.78
C LYS A 118 19.78 15.82 45.41
N GLN A 119 21.03 15.35 45.38
CA GLN A 119 21.54 14.64 44.22
C GLN A 119 20.71 13.35 44.03
N VAL A 120 20.19 13.15 42.83
CA VAL A 120 19.34 12.01 42.50
C VAL A 120 19.90 11.37 41.24
N GLU A 121 19.99 10.05 41.23
CA GLU A 121 20.32 9.26 40.05
C GLU A 121 19.02 8.68 39.51
N VAL A 122 18.72 8.93 38.23
CA VAL A 122 17.51 8.47 37.58
C VAL A 122 17.87 7.70 36.31
N VAL A 123 17.39 6.48 36.21
CA VAL A 123 17.47 5.70 34.98
C VAL A 123 16.22 6.00 34.13
N LEU A 124 16.44 6.64 33.00
CA LEU A 124 15.36 6.90 32.04
C LEU A 124 14.96 5.61 31.31
N ALA A 125 13.67 5.32 31.29
CA ALA A 125 13.15 4.21 30.52
C ALA A 125 13.31 4.50 29.01
N LYS A 126 13.61 3.48 28.21
CA LYS A 126 13.58 3.63 26.75
C LYS A 126 12.13 3.70 26.28
N PRO A 127 11.80 4.61 25.34
CA PRO A 127 10.43 4.74 24.82
C PRO A 127 9.93 3.48 24.10
N ASP A 128 10.81 2.79 23.38
CA ASP A 128 10.54 1.55 22.66
C ASP A 128 11.82 0.69 22.56
N LYS A 129 11.64 -0.58 22.23
CA LYS A 129 12.74 -1.55 22.03
C LYS A 129 13.66 -1.18 20.86
N ASP A 130 13.11 -0.58 19.80
CA ASP A 130 13.82 -0.17 18.59
C ASP A 130 14.28 1.29 18.62
N PHE A 131 14.41 1.83 19.81
CA PHE A 131 14.80 3.21 20.06
C PHE A 131 16.28 3.46 19.67
N GLN A 132 16.53 4.57 18.99
CA GLN A 132 17.85 5.06 18.70
C GLN A 132 18.04 6.43 19.38
N ASP A 133 19.06 6.54 20.23
CA ASP A 133 19.39 7.80 20.90
C ASP A 133 19.79 8.86 19.86
N VAL A 134 19.09 9.98 19.88
CA VAL A 134 19.42 11.16 19.09
C VAL A 134 20.12 12.18 19.98
N ARG A 135 19.62 12.34 21.21
CA ARG A 135 20.16 13.24 22.22
C ARG A 135 19.64 12.87 23.61
N VAL A 136 20.48 12.94 24.61
CA VAL A 136 20.12 12.84 26.03
C VAL A 136 20.25 14.21 26.68
#